data_71c5d0930a6e6b2eb6d69f6d45d80709
#
_entry.id   71c5d0930a6e6b2eb6d69f6d45d80709
#
_cell.length_a   1.000
_cell.length_b   1.000
_cell.length_c   1.000
_cell.angle_alpha   90.00
_cell.angle_beta   90.00
_cell.angle_gamma   90.00
#
_symmetry.space_group_name_H-M   'P 1'
#
loop_
_entity.id
_entity.type
_entity.pdbx_description
1 polymer ?
#
loop_
_entity_poly.entity_id
_entity_poly.type
_entity_poly.pdbx_seq_one_letter_code
_entity_poly.pdbx_strand_id
1 'polypeptide(L)'
;MPFEFAFLDWLYQFRNPVMNTISIFFDYAGAHGEIWIAFTLLLLLFRRTRKAGFAMAVALVLYMAAGHFFLKPLFARPRPCDINTSITMLVARPHGHSFPSGHTASGVAAAYALWLQNRKLGAPALVLTA
;
A
#
# COMPACT_ATOMS: atom_id res chain seq x y z
N MET A 1 -5.34 -20.80 -1.39
CA MET A 1 -5.77 -20.57 0.02
C MET A 1 -4.89 -21.28 1.06
N PRO A 2 -4.59 -22.63 1.03
CA PRO A 2 -3.75 -23.23 2.08
C PRO A 2 -2.35 -22.62 2.19
N PHE A 3 -1.73 -22.31 1.05
CA PHE A 3 -0.39 -21.70 1.01
C PHE A 3 -0.36 -20.30 1.65
N GLU A 4 -1.40 -19.50 1.46
CA GLU A 4 -1.46 -18.13 2.02
C GLU A 4 -1.56 -18.17 3.54
N PHE A 5 -2.37 -19.06 4.10
CA PHE A 5 -2.46 -19.24 5.55
C PHE A 5 -1.15 -19.75 6.14
N ALA A 6 -0.51 -20.72 5.49
CA ALA A 6 0.80 -21.24 5.91
C ALA A 6 1.87 -20.13 5.90
N PHE A 7 1.85 -19.24 4.89
CA PHE A 7 2.74 -18.09 4.82
C PHE A 7 2.46 -17.06 5.92
N LEU A 8 1.19 -16.76 6.19
CA LEU A 8 0.80 -15.87 7.28
C LEU A 8 1.18 -16.43 8.64
N ASP A 9 0.98 -17.73 8.86
CA ASP A 9 1.37 -18.41 10.12
C ASP A 9 2.89 -18.41 10.29
N TRP A 10 3.64 -18.58 9.20
CA TRP A 10 5.09 -18.45 9.21
C TRP A 10 5.52 -17.02 9.58
N LEU A 11 4.93 -15.98 8.99
CA LEU A 11 5.19 -14.59 9.35
C LEU A 11 4.82 -14.29 10.80
N TYR A 12 3.77 -14.91 11.31
CA TYR A 12 3.31 -14.72 12.68
C TYR A 12 4.37 -15.13 13.72
N GLN A 13 5.25 -16.09 13.40
CA GLN A 13 6.34 -16.53 14.27
C GLN A 13 7.39 -15.44 14.52
N PHE A 14 7.51 -14.46 13.63
CA PHE A 14 8.45 -13.35 13.77
C PHE A 14 7.87 -12.16 14.57
N ARG A 15 6.66 -12.28 15.11
CA ARG A 15 6.05 -11.24 15.92
C ARG A 15 6.85 -11.00 17.20
N ASN A 16 7.25 -9.75 17.37
CA ASN A 16 7.85 -9.24 18.59
C ASN A 16 7.44 -7.76 18.76
N PRO A 17 7.63 -7.14 19.94
CA PRO A 17 7.21 -5.77 20.18
C PRO A 17 7.75 -4.76 19.17
N VAL A 18 9.00 -4.93 18.72
CA VAL A 18 9.63 -4.03 17.73
C VAL A 18 8.96 -4.18 16.36
N MET A 19 8.81 -5.41 15.87
CA MET A 19 8.14 -5.69 14.59
C MET A 19 6.68 -5.24 14.60
N ASN A 20 5.98 -5.44 15.71
CA ASN A 20 4.61 -4.98 15.87
C ASN A 20 4.52 -3.46 15.77
N THR A 21 5.42 -2.72 16.43
CA THR A 21 5.45 -1.25 16.37
C THR A 21 5.74 -0.75 14.96
N ILE A 22 6.72 -1.36 14.28
CA ILE A 22 7.06 -1.04 12.89
C ILE A 22 5.86 -1.29 11.97
N SER A 23 5.20 -2.45 12.10
CA SER A 23 4.03 -2.81 11.29
C SER A 23 2.87 -1.85 11.51
N ILE A 24 2.59 -1.49 12.75
CA ILE A 24 1.55 -0.51 13.10
C ILE A 24 1.86 0.87 12.50
N PHE A 25 3.12 1.30 12.59
CA PHE A 25 3.55 2.58 12.01
C PHE A 25 3.31 2.62 10.49
N PHE A 26 3.76 1.58 9.76
CA PHE A 26 3.56 1.51 8.31
C PHE A 26 2.10 1.35 7.93
N ASP A 27 1.30 0.64 8.72
CA ASP A 27 -0.14 0.54 8.48
C ASP A 27 -0.79 1.92 8.55
N TYR A 28 -0.56 2.69 9.61
CA TYR A 28 -1.10 4.04 9.73
C TYR A 28 -0.57 5.01 8.68
N ALA A 29 0.73 4.98 8.39
CA ALA A 29 1.34 5.85 7.39
C ALA A 29 0.84 5.58 5.96
N GLY A 30 0.44 4.35 5.69
CA GLY A 30 -0.02 3.91 4.36
C GLY A 30 -1.52 3.70 4.22
N ALA A 31 -2.31 3.84 5.30
CA ALA A 31 -3.71 3.39 5.37
C ALA A 31 -4.59 3.90 4.22
N HIS A 32 -4.42 5.16 3.81
CA HIS A 32 -5.15 5.76 2.69
C HIS A 32 -4.21 6.30 1.60
N GLY A 33 -2.94 5.86 1.60
CA GLY A 33 -1.93 6.38 0.69
C GLY A 33 -1.40 7.76 1.07
N GLU A 34 -1.59 8.19 2.32
CA GLU A 34 -1.27 9.53 2.81
C GLU A 34 0.18 9.89 2.60
N ILE A 35 1.09 8.95 2.83
CA ILE A 35 2.53 9.16 2.59
C ILE A 35 2.82 9.47 1.11
N TRP A 36 2.13 8.80 0.20
CA TRP A 36 2.29 9.02 -1.25
C TRP A 36 1.67 10.33 -1.70
N ILE A 37 0.54 10.71 -1.09
CA ILE A 37 -0.10 12.02 -1.33
C ILE A 37 0.80 13.13 -0.84
N ALA A 38 1.30 13.04 0.39
CA ALA A 38 2.23 14.04 0.95
C ALA A 38 3.49 14.19 0.10
N PHE A 39 4.07 13.07 -0.34
CA PHE A 39 5.26 13.07 -1.19
C PHE A 39 4.96 13.66 -2.57
N THR A 40 3.81 13.35 -3.16
CA THR A 40 3.34 13.95 -4.41
C THR A 40 3.22 15.46 -4.29
N LEU A 41 2.58 15.95 -3.22
CA LEU A 41 2.45 17.39 -2.97
C LEU A 41 3.81 18.06 -2.80
N LEU A 42 4.73 17.44 -2.07
CA LEU A 42 6.10 17.95 -1.91
C LEU A 42 6.81 18.09 -3.26
N LEU A 43 6.71 17.07 -4.14
CA LEU A 43 7.33 17.12 -5.47
C LEU A 43 6.71 18.21 -6.37
N LEU A 44 5.41 18.49 -6.20
CA LEU A 44 4.72 19.55 -6.95
C LEU A 44 5.17 20.96 -6.56
N LEU A 45 5.63 21.16 -5.33
CA LEU A 45 6.11 22.46 -4.85
C LEU A 45 7.37 22.93 -5.57
N PHE A 46 8.24 22.00 -5.98
CA PHE A 46 9.52 22.35 -6.60
C PHE A 46 9.44 22.26 -8.13
N ARG A 47 9.87 23.31 -8.83
CA ARG A 47 9.84 23.36 -10.30
C ARG A 47 10.60 22.21 -10.97
N ARG A 48 11.70 21.72 -10.35
CA ARG A 48 12.53 20.64 -10.89
C ARG A 48 11.87 19.27 -10.83
N THR A 49 11.00 19.04 -9.85
CA THR A 49 10.37 17.74 -9.60
C THR A 49 8.87 17.74 -9.93
N ARG A 50 8.32 18.86 -10.35
CA ARG A 50 6.89 19.02 -10.62
C ARG A 50 6.33 18.02 -11.65
N LYS A 51 7.13 17.66 -12.68
CA LYS A 51 6.72 16.64 -13.65
C LYS A 51 6.53 15.27 -13.00
N ALA A 52 7.43 14.89 -12.09
CA ALA A 52 7.33 13.65 -11.35
C ALA A 52 6.14 13.68 -10.38
N GLY A 53 5.93 14.80 -9.68
CA GLY A 53 4.76 14.99 -8.82
C GLY A 53 3.45 14.87 -9.59
N PHE A 54 3.36 15.47 -10.78
CA PHE A 54 2.18 15.34 -11.64
C PHE A 54 1.93 13.90 -12.11
N ALA A 55 2.98 13.20 -12.53
CA ALA A 55 2.88 11.80 -12.93
C ALA A 55 2.40 10.91 -11.76
N MET A 56 2.90 11.15 -10.55
CA MET A 56 2.45 10.45 -9.35
C MET A 56 0.98 10.78 -9.02
N ALA A 57 0.57 12.04 -9.11
CA ALA A 57 -0.81 12.44 -8.89
C ALA A 57 -1.77 11.71 -9.83
N VAL A 58 -1.45 11.69 -11.13
CA VAL A 58 -2.23 10.97 -12.13
C VAL A 58 -2.29 9.47 -11.82
N ALA A 59 -1.16 8.85 -11.46
CA ALA A 59 -1.11 7.42 -11.12
C ALA A 59 -1.98 7.10 -9.89
N LEU A 60 -1.96 7.93 -8.86
CA LEU A 60 -2.79 7.76 -7.67
C LEU A 60 -4.28 7.93 -7.98
N VAL A 61 -4.66 8.89 -8.81
CA VAL A 61 -6.05 9.08 -9.26
C VAL A 61 -6.53 7.89 -10.08
N LEU A 62 -5.71 7.41 -11.02
CA LEU A 62 -6.03 6.21 -11.81
C LEU A 62 -6.15 4.97 -10.93
N TYR A 63 -5.26 4.80 -9.95
CA TYR A 63 -5.37 3.73 -8.97
C TYR A 63 -6.68 3.85 -8.17
N MET A 64 -7.03 5.03 -7.68
CA MET A 64 -8.27 5.23 -6.93
C MET A 64 -9.48 4.88 -7.79
N ALA A 65 -9.54 5.37 -9.02
CA ALA A 65 -10.64 5.09 -9.94
C ALA A 65 -10.73 3.60 -10.30
N ALA A 66 -9.64 3.00 -10.79
CA ALA A 66 -9.65 1.61 -11.25
C ALA A 66 -9.59 0.62 -10.09
N GLY A 67 -8.68 0.82 -9.14
CA GLY A 67 -8.41 -0.12 -8.05
C GLY A 67 -9.51 -0.15 -7.00
N HIS A 68 -9.87 1.02 -6.49
CA HIS A 68 -10.80 1.10 -5.37
C HIS A 68 -12.25 0.95 -5.82
N PHE A 69 -12.66 1.64 -6.89
CA PHE A 69 -14.07 1.65 -7.31
C PHE A 69 -14.45 0.48 -8.24
N PHE A 70 -13.51 -0.06 -9.03
CA PHE A 70 -13.81 -1.17 -9.96
C PHE A 70 -13.26 -2.50 -9.48
N LEU A 71 -11.96 -2.62 -9.23
CA LEU A 71 -11.35 -3.92 -8.97
C LEU A 71 -11.74 -4.49 -7.60
N LYS A 72 -11.84 -3.67 -6.56
CA LYS A 72 -12.25 -4.16 -5.23
C LYS A 72 -13.65 -4.78 -5.23
N PRO A 73 -14.70 -4.14 -5.76
CA PRO A 73 -16.01 -4.76 -5.86
C PRO A 73 -16.04 -5.96 -6.79
N LEU A 74 -15.29 -5.92 -7.91
CA LEU A 74 -15.25 -6.98 -8.90
C LEU A 74 -14.71 -8.29 -8.33
N PHE A 75 -13.59 -8.23 -7.59
CA PHE A 75 -13.00 -9.42 -6.98
C PHE A 75 -13.68 -9.81 -5.67
N ALA A 76 -14.25 -8.87 -4.94
CA ALA A 76 -14.99 -9.05 -3.69
C ALA A 76 -14.33 -10.06 -2.72
N ARG A 77 -12.99 -10.15 -2.71
CA ARG A 77 -12.25 -11.17 -1.97
C ARG A 77 -12.35 -10.93 -0.46
N PRO A 78 -12.81 -11.93 0.32
CA PRO A 78 -12.82 -11.81 1.77
C PRO A 78 -11.39 -11.72 2.33
N ARG A 79 -11.24 -11.08 3.49
CA ARG A 79 -9.95 -10.98 4.15
C ARG A 79 -9.62 -12.27 4.92
N PRO A 80 -8.32 -12.61 5.08
CA PRO A 80 -7.92 -13.74 5.91
C PRO A 80 -8.49 -13.67 7.34
N CYS A 81 -8.56 -12.48 7.94
CA CYS A 81 -9.13 -12.26 9.27
C CYS A 81 -10.66 -12.41 9.33
N ASP A 82 -11.35 -12.36 8.19
CA ASP A 82 -12.79 -12.61 8.12
C ASP A 82 -13.07 -14.13 8.01
N ILE A 83 -12.13 -14.87 7.42
CA ILE A 83 -12.19 -16.34 7.30
C ILE A 83 -11.74 -17.00 8.60
N ASN A 84 -10.59 -16.56 9.15
CA ASN A 84 -10.06 -17.06 10.40
C ASN A 84 -10.16 -15.98 11.50
N THR A 85 -11.21 -16.07 12.30
CA THR A 85 -11.51 -15.10 13.37
C THR A 85 -10.61 -15.23 14.60
N SER A 86 -9.79 -16.30 14.68
CA SER A 86 -8.83 -16.50 15.79
C SER A 86 -7.56 -15.65 15.67
N ILE A 87 -7.35 -15.00 14.50
CA ILE A 87 -6.18 -14.15 14.28
C ILE A 87 -6.26 -12.90 15.18
N THR A 88 -5.26 -12.73 16.03
CA THR A 88 -5.14 -11.50 16.85
C THR A 88 -4.64 -10.35 15.99
N MET A 89 -5.50 -9.37 15.77
CA MET A 89 -5.18 -8.16 15.01
C MET A 89 -4.35 -7.19 15.83
N LEU A 90 -3.37 -6.53 15.20
CA LEU A 90 -2.57 -5.46 15.79
C LEU A 90 -3.25 -4.09 15.68
N VAL A 91 -4.10 -3.94 14.68
CA VAL A 91 -4.85 -2.72 14.34
C VAL A 91 -6.33 -3.04 14.25
N ALA A 92 -7.16 -2.00 14.20
CA ALA A 92 -8.59 -2.17 14.00
C ALA A 92 -8.88 -2.97 12.73
N ARG A 93 -9.89 -3.85 12.78
CA ARG A 93 -10.27 -4.69 11.62
C ARG A 93 -10.63 -3.79 10.44
N PRO A 94 -9.88 -3.90 9.33
CA PRO A 94 -10.12 -3.05 8.18
C PRO A 94 -11.42 -3.44 7.46
N HIS A 95 -12.16 -2.45 7.01
CA HIS A 95 -13.39 -2.66 6.25
C HIS A 95 -13.10 -2.93 4.76
N GLY A 96 -14.06 -3.61 4.08
CA GLY A 96 -14.02 -3.88 2.65
C GLY A 96 -13.12 -5.06 2.26
N HIS A 97 -12.97 -5.25 0.95
CA HIS A 97 -12.36 -6.45 0.36
C HIS A 97 -10.82 -6.44 0.48
N SER A 98 -10.20 -7.64 0.48
CA SER A 98 -8.77 -7.81 0.63
C SER A 98 -7.96 -7.54 -0.64
N PHE A 99 -8.57 -7.68 -1.82
CA PHE A 99 -7.88 -7.52 -3.10
C PHE A 99 -8.56 -6.50 -4.01
N PRO A 100 -7.80 -5.67 -4.71
CA PRO A 100 -6.36 -5.45 -4.53
C PRO A 100 -6.02 -4.76 -3.21
N SER A 101 -4.78 -4.99 -2.72
CA SER A 101 -4.28 -4.32 -1.51
C SER A 101 -4.14 -2.82 -1.76
N GLY A 102 -4.77 -2.01 -0.92
CA GLY A 102 -4.71 -0.55 -1.03
C GLY A 102 -3.30 -0.01 -0.85
N HIS A 103 -2.59 -0.49 0.17
CA HIS A 103 -1.21 -0.08 0.47
C HIS A 103 -0.27 -0.41 -0.70
N THR A 104 -0.24 -1.67 -1.13
CA THR A 104 0.63 -2.12 -2.20
C THR A 104 0.29 -1.43 -3.52
N ALA A 105 -0.97 -1.38 -3.89
CA ALA A 105 -1.36 -0.85 -5.20
C ALA A 105 -1.14 0.67 -5.31
N SER A 106 -1.45 1.46 -4.27
CA SER A 106 -1.16 2.89 -4.26
C SER A 106 0.34 3.16 -4.25
N GLY A 107 1.09 2.40 -3.45
CA GLY A 107 2.54 2.51 -3.36
C GLY A 107 3.22 2.20 -4.68
N VAL A 108 2.90 1.06 -5.31
CA VAL A 108 3.47 0.68 -6.60
C VAL A 108 3.10 1.67 -7.69
N ALA A 109 1.85 2.14 -7.76
CA ALA A 109 1.43 3.13 -8.75
C ALA A 109 2.24 4.43 -8.64
N ALA A 110 2.38 4.96 -7.42
CA ALA A 110 3.14 6.18 -7.16
C ALA A 110 4.64 6.01 -7.42
N ALA A 111 5.23 4.93 -6.87
CA ALA A 111 6.66 4.66 -7.00
C ALA A 111 7.07 4.36 -8.45
N TYR A 112 6.24 3.65 -9.21
CA TYR A 112 6.49 3.38 -10.62
C TYR A 112 6.41 4.66 -11.47
N ALA A 113 5.40 5.50 -11.23
CA ALA A 113 5.28 6.80 -11.89
C ALA A 113 6.51 7.69 -11.61
N LEU A 114 6.98 7.68 -10.36
CA LEU A 114 8.21 8.38 -9.97
C LEU A 114 9.45 7.79 -10.67
N TRP A 115 9.55 6.46 -10.76
CA TRP A 115 10.67 5.78 -11.40
C TRP A 115 10.79 6.11 -12.89
N LEU A 116 9.66 6.24 -13.59
CA LEU A 116 9.63 6.66 -15.00
C LEU A 116 10.19 8.09 -15.19
N GLN A 117 10.04 8.96 -14.21
CA GLN A 117 10.52 10.35 -14.26
C GLN A 117 11.92 10.50 -13.67
N ASN A 118 12.24 9.76 -12.61
CA ASN A 118 13.51 9.82 -11.91
C ASN A 118 13.85 8.46 -11.29
N ARG A 119 14.71 7.70 -11.97
CA ARG A 119 15.11 6.35 -11.52
C ARG A 119 15.81 6.34 -10.15
N LYS A 120 16.57 7.40 -9.82
CA LYS A 120 17.29 7.48 -8.53
C LYS A 120 16.34 7.60 -7.34
N LEU A 121 15.21 8.26 -7.53
CA LEU A 121 14.17 8.37 -6.50
C LEU A 121 13.16 7.22 -6.56
N GLY A 122 12.82 6.78 -7.76
CA GLY A 122 11.80 5.74 -7.95
C GLY A 122 12.28 4.35 -7.55
N ALA A 123 13.55 4.01 -7.73
CA ALA A 123 14.07 2.69 -7.33
C ALA A 123 13.92 2.43 -5.81
N PRO A 124 14.40 3.30 -4.90
CA PRO A 124 14.17 3.09 -3.47
C PRO A 124 12.69 3.18 -3.10
N ALA A 125 11.89 4.00 -3.79
CA ALA A 125 10.45 4.05 -3.58
C ALA A 125 9.77 2.72 -3.92
N LEU A 126 10.14 2.06 -5.02
CA LEU A 126 9.64 0.73 -5.37
C LEU A 126 10.03 -0.34 -4.35
N VAL A 127 11.26 -0.30 -3.84
CA VAL A 127 11.70 -1.22 -2.77
C VAL A 127 10.87 -1.02 -1.50
N LEU A 128 10.50 0.22 -1.18
CA LEU A 128 9.68 0.52 0.00
C LEU A 128 8.24 -0.01 -0.12
N THR A 129 7.75 -0.24 -1.34
CA THR A 129 6.38 -0.74 -1.59
C THR A 129 6.28 -2.26 -1.68
N ALA A 130 7.40 -2.95 -1.75
CA ALA A 130 7.45 -4.41 -1.84
C ALA A 130 7.30 -5.06 -0.48
#